data_f44b03e1083fdbe40c6b3a3f98cfe31a
#
_entry.id   f44b03e1083fdbe40c6b3a3f98cfe31a
#
_cell.length_a   1.000
_cell.length_b   1.000
_cell.length_c   1.000
_cell.angle_alpha   90.00
_cell.angle_beta   90.00
_cell.angle_gamma   90.00
#
_symmetry.space_group_name_H-M   'P 1'
#
loop_
_entity.id
_entity.type
_entity.pdbx_description
1 polymer ?
#
loop_
_entity_poly.entity_id
_entity_poly.type
_entity_poly.pdbx_seq_one_letter_code
_entity_poly.pdbx_strand_id
1 'polypeptide(L)'
;MKTKDLVLISLFASLIAICSWISIPAAVPFTLQTFAVFLSLGLLGGKKGFQAILVYLLLGAVGLPVFAGFTSGFGVLLGSTGGYLWGFLGAALVYWGASLKIKNFSKIWLWSTMLFGLLLCYLFGSLWFYAIALNGGKALSFYTVLTWCVFPFVLPDLLKIGLAIYFTERLRFAVKILPGHRSGSV
;
A
#
# COMPACT_ATOMS: atom_id res chain seq x y z
N MET A 1 -20.04 7.80 -9.38
CA MET A 1 -18.92 6.92 -9.78
C MET A 1 -19.40 6.04 -10.94
N LYS A 2 -18.61 5.84 -11.99
CA LYS A 2 -19.03 4.96 -13.10
C LYS A 2 -18.85 3.49 -12.68
N THR A 3 -19.72 2.58 -13.15
CA THR A 3 -19.64 1.14 -12.82
C THR A 3 -18.23 0.56 -13.03
N LYS A 4 -17.52 1.00 -14.07
CA LYS A 4 -16.13 0.60 -14.34
C LYS A 4 -15.15 0.98 -13.24
N ASP A 5 -15.34 2.15 -12.63
CA ASP A 5 -14.48 2.60 -11.54
C ASP A 5 -14.66 1.70 -10.31
N LEU A 6 -15.91 1.30 -10.03
CA LEU A 6 -16.21 0.35 -8.95
C LEU A 6 -15.55 -1.01 -9.20
N VAL A 7 -15.68 -1.55 -10.41
CA VAL A 7 -15.07 -2.83 -10.79
C VAL A 7 -13.55 -2.78 -10.63
N LEU A 8 -12.91 -1.71 -11.10
CA LEU A 8 -11.44 -1.57 -10.96
C LEU A 8 -11.01 -1.45 -9.50
N ILE A 9 -11.74 -0.67 -8.70
CA ILE A 9 -11.43 -0.51 -7.26
C ILE A 9 -11.56 -1.86 -6.55
N SER A 10 -12.64 -2.61 -6.80
CA SER A 10 -12.85 -3.93 -6.20
C SER A 10 -11.80 -4.94 -6.65
N LEU A 11 -11.44 -4.95 -7.94
CA LEU A 11 -10.41 -5.81 -8.50
C LEU A 11 -9.05 -5.57 -7.80
N PHE A 12 -8.66 -4.31 -7.64
CA PHE A 12 -7.39 -3.98 -6.99
C PHE A 12 -7.43 -4.18 -5.48
N ALA A 13 -8.57 -3.97 -4.81
CA ALA A 13 -8.72 -4.34 -3.40
C ALA A 13 -8.56 -5.85 -3.21
N SER A 14 -9.13 -6.68 -4.09
CA SER A 14 -8.93 -8.13 -4.09
C SER A 14 -7.50 -8.53 -4.41
N LEU A 15 -6.83 -7.84 -5.34
CA LEU A 15 -5.43 -8.06 -5.64
C LEU A 15 -4.53 -7.78 -4.42
N ILE A 16 -4.80 -6.70 -3.68
CA ILE A 16 -4.08 -6.38 -2.44
C ILE A 16 -4.27 -7.50 -1.41
N ALA A 17 -5.50 -8.03 -1.26
CA ALA A 17 -5.79 -9.15 -0.37
C ALA A 17 -5.02 -10.42 -0.77
N ILE A 18 -5.05 -10.82 -2.03
CA ILE A 18 -4.31 -11.98 -2.53
C ILE A 18 -2.80 -11.81 -2.28
N CYS A 19 -2.26 -10.64 -2.58
CA CYS A 19 -0.84 -10.34 -2.33
C CYS A 19 -0.48 -10.29 -0.84
N SER A 20 -1.42 -9.99 0.06
CA SER A 20 -1.20 -10.06 1.50
C SER A 20 -1.11 -11.49 2.02
N TRP A 21 -1.81 -12.44 1.40
CA TRP A 21 -1.75 -13.86 1.75
C TRP A 21 -0.41 -14.51 1.36
N ILE A 22 0.26 -13.99 0.32
CA ILE A 22 1.63 -14.38 -0.01
C ILE A 22 2.56 -13.72 1.01
N SER A 23 2.71 -14.40 2.16
CA SER A 23 3.40 -13.84 3.32
C SER A 23 4.36 -14.84 3.96
N ILE A 24 5.49 -14.33 4.44
CA ILE A 24 6.43 -15.05 5.30
C ILE A 24 6.24 -14.49 6.70
N PRO A 25 5.94 -15.34 7.70
CA PRO A 25 5.74 -14.91 9.08
C PRO A 25 7.02 -14.26 9.67
N ALA A 26 6.87 -13.11 10.27
CA ALA A 26 7.90 -12.37 10.99
C ALA A 26 7.26 -11.41 12.00
N ALA A 27 8.06 -10.62 12.74
CA ALA A 27 7.54 -9.59 13.66
C ALA A 27 6.59 -8.60 12.93
N VAL A 28 6.96 -8.20 11.72
CA VAL A 28 6.05 -7.65 10.70
C VAL A 28 6.06 -8.66 9.55
N PRO A 29 4.91 -9.21 9.11
CA PRO A 29 4.89 -10.20 8.05
C PRO A 29 5.49 -9.67 6.77
N PHE A 30 6.40 -10.41 6.15
CA PHE A 30 6.93 -10.10 4.84
C PHE A 30 5.92 -10.53 3.78
N THR A 31 5.28 -9.59 3.10
CA THR A 31 4.18 -9.85 2.16
C THR A 31 4.46 -9.29 0.78
N LEU A 32 3.72 -9.76 -0.23
CA LEU A 32 3.69 -9.15 -1.55
C LEU A 32 2.73 -7.93 -1.61
N GLN A 33 2.09 -7.60 -0.48
CA GLN A 33 1.07 -6.55 -0.36
C GLN A 33 1.58 -5.17 -0.82
N THR A 34 2.80 -4.78 -0.43
CA THR A 34 3.43 -3.51 -0.82
C THR A 34 3.46 -3.34 -2.34
N PHE A 35 3.77 -4.41 -3.08
CA PHE A 35 3.72 -4.40 -4.55
C PHE A 35 2.31 -4.06 -5.07
N ALA A 36 1.27 -4.75 -4.58
CA ALA A 36 -0.10 -4.54 -5.03
C ALA A 36 -0.63 -3.14 -4.68
N VAL A 37 -0.26 -2.61 -3.51
CA VAL A 37 -0.58 -1.24 -3.08
C VAL A 37 0.01 -0.22 -4.06
N PHE A 38 1.30 -0.27 -4.34
CA PHE A 38 1.94 0.68 -5.26
C PHE A 38 1.50 0.47 -6.71
N LEU A 39 1.25 -0.77 -7.13
CA LEU A 39 0.67 -1.06 -8.44
C LEU A 39 -0.73 -0.44 -8.59
N SER A 40 -1.57 -0.52 -7.55
CA SER A 40 -2.89 0.10 -7.56
C SER A 40 -2.81 1.62 -7.71
N LEU A 41 -1.90 2.27 -7.01
CA LEU A 41 -1.66 3.71 -7.14
C LEU A 41 -1.17 4.09 -8.53
N GLY A 42 -0.25 3.32 -9.08
CA GLY A 42 0.30 3.54 -10.42
C GLY A 42 -0.72 3.40 -11.55
N LEU A 43 -1.56 2.38 -11.51
CA LEU A 43 -2.52 2.06 -12.59
C LEU A 43 -3.83 2.83 -12.46
N LEU A 44 -4.40 2.91 -11.25
CA LEU A 44 -5.69 3.57 -11.04
C LEU A 44 -5.56 5.08 -10.82
N GLY A 45 -4.33 5.54 -10.51
CA GLY A 45 -4.09 6.92 -10.08
C GLY A 45 -4.45 7.15 -8.60
N GLY A 46 -4.12 8.33 -8.08
CA GLY A 46 -4.18 8.61 -6.65
C GLY A 46 -5.55 8.38 -6.02
N LYS A 47 -6.61 8.98 -6.57
CA LYS A 47 -7.96 8.89 -5.98
C LYS A 47 -8.50 7.46 -5.94
N LYS A 48 -8.46 6.75 -7.07
CA LYS A 48 -9.02 5.38 -7.16
C LYS A 48 -8.12 4.36 -6.46
N GLY A 49 -6.79 4.55 -6.50
CA GLY A 49 -5.84 3.73 -5.74
C GLY A 49 -6.07 3.87 -4.23
N PHE A 50 -6.25 5.10 -3.73
CA PHE A 50 -6.64 5.33 -2.33
C PHE A 50 -7.95 4.60 -1.99
N GLN A 51 -8.97 4.69 -2.85
CA GLN A 51 -10.25 4.00 -2.64
C GLN A 51 -10.08 2.48 -2.60
N ALA A 52 -9.24 1.90 -3.46
CA ALA A 52 -8.97 0.46 -3.45
C ALA A 52 -8.31 0.00 -2.13
N ILE A 53 -7.32 0.76 -1.65
CA ILE A 53 -6.65 0.49 -0.37
C ILE A 53 -7.64 0.66 0.79
N LEU A 54 -8.47 1.70 0.78
CA LEU A 54 -9.48 1.92 1.80
C LEU A 54 -10.51 0.78 1.83
N VAL A 55 -11.01 0.35 0.67
CA VAL A 55 -11.94 -0.80 0.57
C VAL A 55 -11.29 -2.06 1.13
N TYR A 56 -10.03 -2.35 0.76
CA TYR A 56 -9.29 -3.48 1.31
C TYR A 56 -9.24 -3.45 2.85
N LEU A 57 -8.89 -2.29 3.44
CA LEU A 57 -8.84 -2.15 4.91
C LEU A 57 -10.21 -2.29 5.56
N LEU A 58 -11.25 -1.75 4.94
CA LEU A 58 -12.63 -1.88 5.46
C LEU A 58 -13.10 -3.34 5.41
N LEU A 59 -12.81 -4.09 4.34
CA LEU A 59 -13.11 -5.51 4.27
C LEU A 59 -12.43 -6.29 5.39
N GLY A 60 -11.15 -6.00 5.66
CA GLY A 60 -10.44 -6.59 6.78
C GLY A 60 -11.02 -6.18 8.14
N ALA A 61 -11.41 -4.92 8.30
CA ALA A 61 -12.01 -4.41 9.54
C ALA A 61 -13.33 -5.11 9.89
N VAL A 62 -14.20 -5.36 8.90
CA VAL A 62 -15.48 -6.05 9.10
C VAL A 62 -15.34 -7.57 9.30
N GLY A 63 -14.12 -8.11 9.29
CA GLY A 63 -13.86 -9.49 9.63
C GLY A 63 -13.56 -10.42 8.46
N LEU A 64 -13.48 -9.92 7.22
CA LEU A 64 -13.02 -10.73 6.10
C LEU A 64 -11.52 -11.03 6.22
N PRO A 65 -11.05 -12.28 6.03
CA PRO A 65 -9.66 -12.68 6.27
C PRO A 65 -8.73 -12.22 5.13
N VAL A 66 -8.65 -10.91 4.92
CA VAL A 66 -7.90 -10.30 3.82
C VAL A 66 -6.50 -9.83 4.20
N PHE A 67 -6.14 -9.83 5.49
CA PHE A 67 -4.82 -9.45 5.96
C PHE A 67 -3.81 -10.62 5.90
N ALA A 68 -2.54 -10.32 6.14
CA ALA A 68 -1.46 -11.32 6.14
C ALA A 68 -1.77 -12.48 7.08
N GLY A 69 -1.47 -13.72 6.63
CA GLY A 69 -1.78 -14.93 7.39
C GLY A 69 -3.28 -15.20 7.52
N PHE A 70 -4.11 -14.73 6.59
CA PHE A 70 -5.57 -14.85 6.59
C PHE A 70 -6.24 -14.27 7.85
N THR A 71 -5.62 -13.25 8.44
CA THR A 71 -6.17 -12.56 9.61
C THR A 71 -7.15 -11.46 9.23
N SER A 72 -7.93 -10.99 10.21
CA SER A 72 -8.96 -9.96 10.02
C SER A 72 -9.32 -9.27 11.33
N GLY A 73 -10.18 -8.27 11.23
CA GLY A 73 -10.79 -7.56 12.35
C GLY A 73 -9.99 -6.34 12.82
N PHE A 74 -10.64 -5.54 13.64
CA PHE A 74 -10.04 -4.34 14.24
C PHE A 74 -8.82 -4.65 15.10
N GLY A 75 -8.72 -5.86 15.67
CA GLY A 75 -7.57 -6.29 16.45
C GLY A 75 -6.26 -6.27 15.66
N VAL A 76 -6.29 -6.56 14.34
CA VAL A 76 -5.13 -6.46 13.47
C VAL A 76 -4.79 -4.99 13.18
N LEU A 77 -5.80 -4.16 12.89
CA LEU A 77 -5.63 -2.74 12.59
C LEU A 77 -5.12 -1.93 13.81
N LEU A 78 -5.48 -2.35 15.01
CA LEU A 78 -5.03 -1.73 16.26
C LEU A 78 -3.84 -2.46 16.89
N GLY A 79 -3.46 -3.62 16.35
CA GLY A 79 -2.32 -4.41 16.79
C GLY A 79 -0.98 -3.81 16.37
N SER A 80 0.10 -4.52 16.70
CA SER A 80 1.48 -4.05 16.48
C SER A 80 1.80 -3.73 15.03
N THR A 81 1.23 -4.46 14.09
CA THR A 81 1.45 -4.28 12.64
C THR A 81 0.45 -3.31 11.98
N GLY A 82 -0.58 -2.88 12.71
CA GLY A 82 -1.64 -2.01 12.19
C GLY A 82 -1.12 -0.69 11.65
N GLY A 83 -0.06 -0.14 12.25
CA GLY A 83 0.57 1.08 11.76
C GLY A 83 1.05 1.03 10.32
N TYR A 84 1.50 -0.13 9.84
CA TYR A 84 1.89 -0.31 8.43
C TYR A 84 0.68 -0.32 7.50
N LEU A 85 -0.44 -0.90 7.95
CA LEU A 85 -1.70 -0.89 7.19
C LEU A 85 -2.25 0.54 7.04
N TRP A 86 -2.23 1.33 8.11
CA TRP A 86 -2.55 2.75 8.06
C TRP A 86 -1.53 3.55 7.25
N GLY A 87 -0.26 3.15 7.30
CA GLY A 87 0.82 3.71 6.49
C GLY A 87 0.55 3.61 4.99
N PHE A 88 -0.11 2.55 4.50
CA PHE A 88 -0.51 2.45 3.09
C PHE A 88 -1.53 3.50 2.69
N LEU A 89 -2.48 3.86 3.58
CA LEU A 89 -3.37 5.00 3.33
C LEU A 89 -2.60 6.32 3.30
N GLY A 90 -1.64 6.50 4.19
CA GLY A 90 -0.74 7.66 4.19
C GLY A 90 0.02 7.79 2.87
N ALA A 91 0.63 6.69 2.40
CA ALA A 91 1.31 6.63 1.10
C ALA A 91 0.36 6.95 -0.06
N ALA A 92 -0.87 6.46 -0.01
CA ALA A 92 -1.89 6.73 -1.01
C ALA A 92 -2.32 8.21 -1.03
N LEU A 93 -2.45 8.85 0.13
CA LEU A 93 -2.75 10.28 0.24
C LEU A 93 -1.64 11.14 -0.35
N VAL A 94 -0.38 10.80 -0.07
CA VAL A 94 0.79 11.48 -0.65
C VAL A 94 0.78 11.36 -2.16
N TYR A 95 0.61 10.13 -2.67
CA TYR A 95 0.55 9.90 -4.11
C TYR A 95 -0.61 10.66 -4.75
N TRP A 96 -1.78 10.67 -4.11
CA TRP A 96 -2.95 11.39 -4.59
C TRP A 96 -2.70 12.90 -4.59
N GLY A 97 -2.23 13.48 -3.48
CA GLY A 97 -1.92 14.91 -3.38
C GLY A 97 -0.89 15.36 -4.42
N ALA A 98 0.17 14.55 -4.62
CA ALA A 98 1.17 14.82 -5.66
C ALA A 98 0.58 14.73 -7.07
N SER A 99 -0.33 13.79 -7.33
CA SER A 99 -1.00 13.62 -8.62
C SER A 99 -1.93 14.77 -9.00
N LEU A 100 -2.38 15.57 -8.02
CA LEU A 100 -3.19 16.77 -8.30
C LEU A 100 -2.36 17.93 -8.86
N LYS A 101 -1.07 17.97 -8.53
CA LYS A 101 -0.17 19.07 -8.92
C LYS A 101 0.61 18.77 -10.21
N ILE A 102 0.83 17.50 -10.53
CA ILE A 102 1.71 17.07 -11.63
C ILE A 102 0.89 16.35 -12.69
N LYS A 103 0.78 16.97 -13.87
CA LYS A 103 0.03 16.41 -15.01
C LYS A 103 0.82 15.34 -15.78
N ASN A 104 2.16 15.41 -15.79
CA ASN A 104 3.03 14.48 -16.53
C ASN A 104 3.68 13.46 -15.59
N PHE A 105 3.22 12.23 -15.70
CA PHE A 105 3.73 11.10 -14.91
C PHE A 105 5.04 10.55 -15.55
N SER A 106 6.15 11.22 -15.26
CA SER A 106 7.47 10.68 -15.63
C SER A 106 7.84 9.49 -14.74
N LYS A 107 8.78 8.66 -15.20
CA LYS A 107 9.36 7.57 -14.39
C LYS A 107 9.92 8.08 -13.06
N ILE A 108 10.65 9.18 -13.11
CA ILE A 108 11.27 9.80 -11.93
C ILE A 108 10.19 10.19 -10.93
N TRP A 109 9.09 10.76 -11.40
CA TRP A 109 7.98 11.13 -10.54
C TRP A 109 7.33 9.92 -9.84
N LEU A 110 7.13 8.81 -10.58
CA LEU A 110 6.60 7.56 -10.00
C LEU A 110 7.53 7.02 -8.91
N TRP A 111 8.83 6.95 -9.21
CA TRP A 111 9.83 6.52 -8.22
C TRP A 111 9.82 7.42 -6.97
N SER A 112 9.89 8.73 -7.14
CA SER A 112 9.96 9.69 -6.04
C SER A 112 8.74 9.61 -5.12
N THR A 113 7.54 9.56 -5.69
CA THR A 113 6.30 9.51 -4.90
C THR A 113 6.10 8.18 -4.21
N MET A 114 6.43 7.05 -4.86
CA MET A 114 6.31 5.73 -4.26
C MET A 114 7.36 5.51 -3.18
N LEU A 115 8.60 5.95 -3.39
CA LEU A 115 9.65 5.89 -2.36
C LEU A 115 9.31 6.75 -1.15
N PHE A 116 8.82 7.96 -1.37
CA PHE A 116 8.39 8.83 -0.27
C PHE A 116 7.21 8.21 0.49
N GLY A 117 6.25 7.61 -0.22
CA GLY A 117 5.14 6.87 0.38
C GLY A 117 5.63 5.67 1.20
N LEU A 118 6.63 4.91 0.71
CA LEU A 118 7.24 3.81 1.46
C LEU A 118 7.93 4.29 2.72
N LEU A 119 8.70 5.39 2.64
CA LEU A 119 9.37 5.97 3.81
C LEU A 119 8.36 6.40 4.89
N LEU A 120 7.26 7.03 4.50
CA LEU A 120 6.18 7.38 5.42
C LEU A 120 5.53 6.14 6.03
N CYS A 121 5.32 5.08 5.23
CA CYS A 121 4.78 3.82 5.72
C CYS A 121 5.72 3.20 6.78
N TYR A 122 7.02 3.19 6.53
CA TYR A 122 8.01 2.69 7.49
C TYR A 122 8.06 3.56 8.77
N LEU A 123 8.07 4.88 8.61
CA LEU A 123 8.10 5.80 9.75
C LEU A 123 6.87 5.59 10.64
N PHE A 124 5.68 5.66 10.05
CA PHE A 124 4.42 5.51 10.79
C PHE A 124 4.29 4.11 11.39
N GLY A 125 4.58 3.06 10.62
CA GLY A 125 4.51 1.68 11.06
C GLY A 125 5.47 1.37 12.20
N SER A 126 6.72 1.87 12.13
CA SER A 126 7.73 1.65 13.17
C SER A 126 7.42 2.41 14.45
N LEU A 127 6.96 3.66 14.35
CA LEU A 127 6.54 4.43 15.52
C LEU A 127 5.33 3.80 16.21
N TRP A 128 4.37 3.31 15.42
CA TRP A 128 3.19 2.60 15.93
C TRP A 128 3.59 1.30 16.63
N PHE A 129 4.42 0.48 15.97
CA PHE A 129 4.93 -0.77 16.55
C PHE A 129 5.65 -0.52 17.87
N TYR A 130 6.51 0.49 17.91
CA TYR A 130 7.25 0.88 19.10
C TYR A 130 6.31 1.31 20.24
N ALA A 131 5.31 2.15 19.95
CA ALA A 131 4.32 2.60 20.93
C ALA A 131 3.51 1.43 21.52
N ILE A 132 3.05 0.50 20.67
CA ILE A 132 2.33 -0.69 21.13
C ILE A 132 3.23 -1.60 21.98
N ALA A 133 4.50 -1.76 21.61
CA ALA A 133 5.45 -2.56 22.38
C ALA A 133 5.72 -1.97 23.78
N LEU A 134 5.89 -0.66 23.88
CA LEU A 134 6.07 0.04 25.17
C LEU A 134 4.84 -0.10 26.06
N ASN A 135 3.63 0.10 25.51
CA ASN A 135 2.37 -0.05 26.24
C ASN A 135 2.14 -1.49 26.72
N GLY A 136 2.69 -2.47 26.00
CA GLY A 136 2.70 -3.89 26.40
C GLY A 136 3.80 -4.28 27.40
N GLY A 137 4.51 -3.31 27.98
CA GLY A 137 5.58 -3.53 28.97
C GLY A 137 6.89 -4.09 28.41
N LYS A 138 7.07 -4.09 27.08
CA LYS A 138 8.30 -4.54 26.44
C LYS A 138 9.31 -3.40 26.36
N ALA A 139 10.43 -3.50 27.06
CA ALA A 139 11.53 -2.55 26.97
C ALA A 139 12.32 -2.77 25.66
N LEU A 140 11.75 -2.40 24.53
CA LEU A 140 12.43 -2.46 23.23
C LEU A 140 13.10 -1.13 22.93
N SER A 141 14.33 -1.16 22.40
CA SER A 141 14.94 0.02 21.80
C SER A 141 14.29 0.30 20.44
N PHE A 142 14.13 1.56 20.08
CA PHE A 142 13.65 1.94 18.73
C PHE A 142 14.57 1.38 17.63
N TYR A 143 15.89 1.28 17.88
CA TYR A 143 16.82 0.64 16.97
C TYR A 143 16.47 -0.83 16.73
N THR A 144 16.07 -1.56 17.78
CA THR A 144 15.62 -2.96 17.64
C THR A 144 14.36 -3.05 16.75
N VAL A 145 13.44 -2.11 16.88
CA VAL A 145 12.27 -2.06 15.99
C VAL A 145 12.70 -1.84 14.54
N LEU A 146 13.64 -0.94 14.26
CA LEU A 146 14.13 -0.72 12.89
C LEU A 146 14.81 -1.96 12.32
N THR A 147 15.61 -2.70 13.12
CA THR A 147 16.26 -3.94 12.67
C THR A 147 15.29 -5.06 12.35
N TRP A 148 14.15 -5.13 13.04
CA TRP A 148 13.15 -6.16 12.82
C TRP A 148 12.11 -5.80 11.76
N CYS A 149 11.74 -4.52 11.69
CA CYS A 149 10.55 -4.07 10.97
C CYS A 149 10.86 -3.23 9.72
N VAL A 150 12.10 -2.79 9.52
CA VAL A 150 12.49 -1.94 8.37
C VAL A 150 13.64 -2.54 7.59
N PHE A 151 14.80 -2.75 8.20
CA PHE A 151 16.02 -3.12 7.47
C PHE A 151 15.88 -4.36 6.58
N PRO A 152 15.24 -5.46 7.02
CA PRO A 152 15.05 -6.64 6.17
C PRO A 152 14.14 -6.39 4.96
N PHE A 153 13.27 -5.35 5.05
CA PHE A 153 12.26 -5.07 4.05
C PHE A 153 12.72 -4.08 2.97
N VAL A 154 13.74 -3.25 3.26
CA VAL A 154 14.17 -2.17 2.35
C VAL A 154 14.49 -2.70 0.95
N LEU A 155 15.37 -3.69 0.84
CA LEU A 155 15.76 -4.21 -0.48
C LEU A 155 14.60 -4.89 -1.21
N PRO A 156 13.85 -5.82 -0.59
CA PRO A 156 12.68 -6.41 -1.22
C PRO A 156 11.60 -5.40 -1.60
N ASP A 157 11.33 -4.39 -0.78
CA ASP A 157 10.29 -3.40 -1.09
C ASP A 157 10.72 -2.45 -2.22
N LEU A 158 12.01 -2.14 -2.33
CA LEU A 158 12.55 -1.44 -3.51
C LEU A 158 12.34 -2.25 -4.80
N LEU A 159 12.56 -3.56 -4.76
CA LEU A 159 12.29 -4.45 -5.89
C LEU A 159 10.79 -4.48 -6.23
N LYS A 160 9.91 -4.56 -5.23
CA LYS A 160 8.45 -4.52 -5.41
C LYS A 160 7.99 -3.20 -6.04
N ILE A 161 8.55 -2.06 -5.60
CA ILE A 161 8.27 -0.76 -6.22
C ILE A 161 8.75 -0.75 -7.68
N GLY A 162 9.95 -1.25 -7.95
CA GLY A 162 10.48 -1.35 -9.31
C GLY A 162 9.56 -2.17 -10.22
N LEU A 163 9.10 -3.34 -9.74
CA LEU A 163 8.12 -4.16 -10.44
C LEU A 163 6.78 -3.44 -10.62
N ALA A 164 6.28 -2.76 -9.58
CA ALA A 164 5.03 -2.00 -9.67
C ALA A 164 5.12 -0.89 -10.73
N ILE A 165 6.24 -0.18 -10.81
CA ILE A 165 6.48 0.84 -11.84
C ILE A 165 6.56 0.20 -13.22
N TYR A 166 7.30 -0.89 -13.37
CA TYR A 166 7.41 -1.62 -14.63
C TYR A 166 6.03 -2.05 -15.16
N PHE A 167 5.23 -2.70 -14.31
CA PHE A 167 3.88 -3.10 -14.69
C PHE A 167 2.96 -1.90 -14.91
N THR A 168 3.12 -0.81 -14.15
CA THR A 168 2.37 0.43 -14.36
C THR A 168 2.62 0.97 -15.77
N GLU A 169 3.86 1.04 -16.22
CA GLU A 169 4.21 1.54 -17.56
C GLU A 169 3.66 0.64 -18.67
N ARG A 170 3.76 -0.67 -18.50
CA ARG A 170 3.28 -1.64 -19.50
C ARG A 170 1.76 -1.72 -19.59
N LEU A 171 1.09 -1.71 -18.44
CA LEU A 171 -0.36 -1.92 -18.37
C LEU A 171 -1.18 -0.62 -18.46
N ARG A 172 -0.57 0.55 -18.30
CA ARG A 172 -1.27 1.85 -18.46
C ARG A 172 -1.98 1.95 -19.81
N PHE A 173 -1.38 1.44 -20.85
CA PHE A 173 -1.99 1.43 -22.18
C PHE A 173 -3.27 0.60 -22.19
N ALA A 174 -3.25 -0.60 -21.62
CA ALA A 174 -4.41 -1.48 -21.52
C ALA A 174 -5.52 -0.87 -20.66
N VAL A 175 -5.18 -0.24 -19.54
CA VAL A 175 -6.16 0.44 -18.66
C VAL A 175 -6.78 1.68 -19.31
N LYS A 176 -6.02 2.39 -20.15
CA LYS A 176 -6.55 3.52 -20.95
C LYS A 176 -7.50 3.09 -22.05
N ILE A 177 -7.28 1.93 -22.65
CA ILE A 177 -8.13 1.37 -23.71
C ILE A 177 -9.48 0.92 -23.16
N LEU A 178 -9.61 0.64 -21.87
CA LEU A 178 -10.90 0.33 -21.26
C LEU A 178 -11.85 1.53 -21.47
N PRO A 179 -12.97 1.37 -22.25
CA PRO A 179 -13.83 2.48 -22.63
C PRO A 179 -14.36 3.19 -21.38
N GLY A 180 -14.03 4.46 -21.19
CA GLY A 180 -14.43 5.29 -20.04
C GLY A 180 -13.30 6.06 -19.36
N HIS A 181 -12.05 5.81 -19.69
CA HIS A 181 -10.94 6.65 -19.28
C HIS A 181 -10.78 7.78 -20.31
N ARG A 182 -11.59 8.84 -20.20
CA ARG A 182 -11.29 10.09 -20.91
C ARG A 182 -9.99 10.63 -20.33
N SER A 183 -8.92 10.57 -21.11
CA SER A 183 -7.80 11.47 -20.92
C SER A 183 -8.41 12.87 -20.93
N GLY A 184 -8.27 13.61 -19.82
CA GLY A 184 -8.47 15.04 -19.85
C GLY A 184 -7.51 15.59 -20.91
N SER A 185 -8.03 15.74 -22.13
CA SER A 185 -7.42 16.51 -23.19
C SER A 185 -7.59 17.97 -22.81
N VAL A 186 -6.47 18.67 -22.92
CA VAL A 186 -6.21 20.10 -22.92
C VAL A 186 -5.97 20.71 -21.56
#